data_96a95f0c8704a2bb1f09b38c907349af
#
_entry.id   96a95f0c8704a2bb1f09b38c907349af
#
_cell.length_a   1.000
_cell.length_b   1.000
_cell.length_c   1.000
_cell.angle_alpha   90.00
_cell.angle_beta   90.00
_cell.angle_gamma   90.00
#
_symmetry.space_group_name_H-M   'P 1'
#
loop_
_entity.id
_entity.type
_entity.pdbx_description
1 polymer ?
#
loop_
_entity_poly.entity_id
_entity_poly.type
_entity_poly.pdbx_seq_one_letter_code
_entity_poly.pdbx_strand_id
1 'polypeptide(L)'
;MVAWGFTEEGERVLLAVMLGMRESHEDWLALGRDLIARGLGAPMLIVADGAPGLIKAVEQCWPASDRQHCCVHRVRNLLAKLPERERERVRGTYWQALDEAINEGEGRQRLKALVKELDTAGYTAAAKCLNDDLDALVVHLRYPLRHRRRWRSTNLLERSLGEVKRRTKVIGRFPGETSCLTLVWAVLDLYIGHATNGIKFTQLERQHFKRMRYEGNEQTIPEEVSAA
;
A
#
# COMPACT_ATOMS: atom_id res chain seq x y z
N MET A 1 2.22 -11.79 -9.18
CA MET A 1 2.30 -10.94 -7.97
C MET A 1 3.67 -10.32 -7.88
N VAL A 2 3.79 -9.08 -7.41
CA VAL A 2 5.07 -8.36 -7.26
C VAL A 2 5.09 -7.67 -5.92
N ALA A 3 6.22 -7.78 -5.20
CA ALA A 3 6.49 -7.03 -3.99
C ALA A 3 7.83 -6.32 -4.12
N TRP A 4 7.89 -5.04 -3.76
CA TRP A 4 9.10 -4.27 -3.64
C TRP A 4 8.95 -3.23 -2.53
N GLY A 5 10.05 -2.70 -2.04
CA GLY A 5 10.02 -1.79 -0.91
C GLY A 5 11.19 -0.84 -0.85
N PHE A 6 11.28 -0.16 0.27
CA PHE A 6 12.41 0.69 0.64
C PHE A 6 13.09 0.11 1.88
N THR A 7 14.42 0.07 1.85
CA THR A 7 15.23 -0.26 3.02
C THR A 7 15.22 0.90 4.03
N GLU A 8 15.78 0.67 5.20
CA GLU A 8 15.97 1.72 6.23
C GLU A 8 16.91 2.85 5.75
N GLU A 9 17.78 2.56 4.77
CA GLU A 9 18.65 3.51 4.11
C GLU A 9 17.92 4.33 3.04
N GLY A 10 16.71 3.87 2.63
CA GLY A 10 15.89 4.50 1.60
C GLY A 10 16.16 3.96 0.20
N GLU A 11 16.90 2.88 0.08
CA GLU A 11 17.14 2.19 -1.18
C GLU A 11 15.90 1.42 -1.62
N ARG A 12 15.69 1.31 -2.91
CA ARG A 12 14.61 0.51 -3.48
C ARG A 12 15.08 -0.90 -3.71
N VAL A 13 14.28 -1.86 -3.27
CA VAL A 13 14.58 -3.28 -3.40
C VAL A 13 13.39 -4.02 -3.98
N LEU A 14 13.62 -4.80 -5.04
CA LEU A 14 12.66 -5.77 -5.54
C LEU A 14 12.71 -7.00 -4.63
N LEU A 15 11.61 -7.28 -3.94
CA LEU A 15 11.52 -8.33 -2.93
C LEU A 15 11.07 -9.66 -3.52
N ALA A 16 10.06 -9.64 -4.40
CA ALA A 16 9.53 -10.84 -5.03
C ALA A 16 8.82 -10.55 -6.35
N VAL A 17 8.92 -11.53 -7.26
CA VAL A 17 8.07 -11.69 -8.43
C VAL A 17 7.60 -13.13 -8.44
N MET A 18 6.31 -13.36 -8.31
CA MET A 18 5.71 -14.70 -8.30
C MET A 18 4.57 -14.78 -9.30
N LEU A 19 4.44 -15.93 -9.95
CA LEU A 19 3.22 -16.28 -10.67
C LEU A 19 2.14 -16.63 -9.64
N GLY A 20 0.98 -16.00 -9.75
CA GLY A 20 -0.21 -16.37 -9.00
C GLY A 20 -1.27 -16.86 -9.97
N MET A 21 -1.94 -17.95 -9.61
CA MET A 21 -2.99 -18.51 -10.46
C MET A 21 -4.25 -17.63 -10.46
N ARG A 22 -4.60 -17.02 -9.32
CA ARG A 22 -5.86 -16.25 -9.14
C ARG A 22 -5.73 -15.04 -8.22
N GLU A 23 -4.53 -14.65 -7.80
CA GLU A 23 -4.34 -13.63 -6.75
C GLU A 23 -5.15 -13.93 -5.48
N SER A 24 -5.20 -15.24 -5.13
CA SER A 24 -5.95 -15.73 -3.98
C SER A 24 -5.25 -15.37 -2.66
N HIS A 25 -5.97 -15.53 -1.55
CA HIS A 25 -5.36 -15.40 -0.23
C HIS A 25 -4.16 -16.33 -0.05
N GLU A 26 -4.28 -17.57 -0.52
CA GLU A 26 -3.23 -18.60 -0.44
C GLU A 26 -1.98 -18.19 -1.22
N ASP A 27 -2.15 -17.62 -2.42
CA ASP A 27 -1.03 -17.13 -3.24
C ASP A 27 -0.30 -15.98 -2.54
N TRP A 28 -1.03 -15.01 -1.97
CA TRP A 28 -0.45 -13.91 -1.21
C TRP A 28 0.21 -14.37 0.09
N LEU A 29 -0.38 -15.35 0.76
CA LEU A 29 0.18 -15.95 1.97
C LEU A 29 1.47 -16.72 1.68
N ALA A 30 1.52 -17.46 0.57
CA ALA A 30 2.72 -18.13 0.12
C ALA A 30 3.86 -17.16 -0.17
N LEU A 31 3.57 -16.05 -0.86
CA LEU A 31 4.54 -14.97 -1.10
C LEU A 31 5.03 -14.35 0.20
N GLY A 32 4.15 -14.06 1.15
CA GLY A 32 4.52 -13.52 2.46
C GLY A 32 5.43 -14.45 3.24
N ARG A 33 5.10 -15.76 3.28
CA ARG A 33 5.92 -16.79 3.94
C ARG A 33 7.30 -16.96 3.29
N ASP A 34 7.38 -16.92 1.97
CA ASP A 34 8.65 -16.93 1.25
C ASP A 34 9.53 -15.74 1.63
N LEU A 35 8.95 -14.54 1.70
CA LEU A 35 9.66 -13.34 2.13
C LEU A 35 10.18 -13.47 3.57
N ILE A 36 9.37 -13.99 4.48
CA ILE A 36 9.76 -14.24 5.88
C ILE A 36 10.88 -15.28 5.95
N ALA A 37 10.77 -16.39 5.22
CA ALA A 37 11.78 -17.43 5.17
C ALA A 37 13.14 -16.92 4.64
N ARG A 38 13.12 -15.92 3.74
CA ARG A 38 14.31 -15.23 3.24
C ARG A 38 14.83 -14.14 4.18
N GLY A 39 14.23 -13.96 5.36
CA GLY A 39 14.69 -13.04 6.39
C GLY A 39 14.04 -11.66 6.37
N LEU A 40 12.94 -11.44 5.62
CA LEU A 40 12.20 -10.19 5.71
C LEU A 40 11.48 -10.11 7.06
N GLY A 41 11.93 -9.22 7.93
CA GLY A 41 11.22 -8.87 9.17
C GLY A 41 9.91 -8.10 8.87
N ALA A 42 9.16 -7.78 9.93
CA ALA A 42 7.93 -7.00 9.78
C ALA A 42 8.22 -5.62 9.15
N PRO A 43 7.67 -5.31 7.96
CA PRO A 43 7.78 -3.97 7.39
C PRO A 43 7.07 -2.94 8.30
N MET A 44 7.55 -1.71 8.35
CA MET A 44 6.84 -0.66 9.08
C MET A 44 5.49 -0.33 8.44
N LEU A 45 5.45 -0.24 7.13
CA LEU A 45 4.28 0.13 6.35
C LEU A 45 4.17 -0.76 5.12
N ILE A 46 2.97 -1.31 4.92
CA ILE A 46 2.61 -2.05 3.72
C ILE A 46 1.51 -1.28 3.00
N VAL A 47 1.75 -0.93 1.74
CA VAL A 47 0.78 -0.24 0.89
C VAL A 47 0.18 -1.24 -0.09
N ALA A 48 -1.13 -1.45 -0.05
CA ALA A 48 -1.85 -2.43 -0.85
C ALA A 48 -3.09 -1.82 -1.52
N ASP A 49 -3.59 -2.47 -2.57
CA ASP A 49 -4.76 -2.02 -3.33
C ASP A 49 -6.11 -2.34 -2.69
N GLY A 50 -6.09 -3.08 -1.58
CA GLY A 50 -7.29 -3.43 -0.82
C GLY A 50 -7.96 -4.73 -1.27
N ALA A 51 -7.30 -5.58 -2.05
CA ALA A 51 -7.78 -6.92 -2.35
C ALA A 51 -7.93 -7.74 -1.05
N PRO A 52 -9.11 -8.33 -0.74
CA PRO A 52 -9.36 -8.98 0.55
C PRO A 52 -8.38 -10.12 0.87
N GLY A 53 -7.99 -10.90 -0.15
CA GLY A 53 -6.99 -11.97 0.01
C GLY A 53 -5.61 -11.45 0.41
N LEU A 54 -5.18 -10.34 -0.20
CA LEU A 54 -3.92 -9.66 0.14
C LEU A 54 -3.95 -9.09 1.56
N ILE A 55 -5.04 -8.40 1.93
CA ILE A 55 -5.21 -7.82 3.27
C ILE A 55 -5.06 -8.92 4.32
N LYS A 56 -5.81 -10.01 4.18
CA LYS A 56 -5.78 -11.15 5.12
C LYS A 56 -4.39 -11.79 5.22
N ALA A 57 -3.69 -11.94 4.08
CA ALA A 57 -2.33 -12.48 4.07
C ALA A 57 -1.33 -11.56 4.79
N VAL A 58 -1.43 -10.24 4.57
CA VAL A 58 -0.60 -9.24 5.25
C VAL A 58 -0.82 -9.27 6.77
N GLU A 59 -2.07 -9.31 7.23
CA GLU A 59 -2.42 -9.38 8.66
C GLU A 59 -1.91 -10.66 9.31
N GLN A 60 -1.88 -11.78 8.58
CA GLN A 60 -1.33 -13.03 9.08
C GLN A 60 0.20 -13.07 9.12
N CYS A 61 0.86 -12.52 8.10
CA CYS A 61 2.32 -12.53 8.00
C CYS A 61 2.98 -11.47 8.89
N TRP A 62 2.37 -10.29 8.99
CA TRP A 62 2.95 -9.14 9.68
C TRP A 62 1.89 -8.34 10.44
N PRO A 63 1.32 -8.90 11.52
CA PRO A 63 0.24 -8.26 12.28
C PRO A 63 0.64 -6.92 12.91
N ALA A 64 1.93 -6.72 13.17
CA ALA A 64 2.45 -5.47 13.73
C ALA A 64 2.75 -4.38 12.69
N SER A 65 2.60 -4.68 11.39
CA SER A 65 2.85 -3.72 10.32
C SER A 65 1.67 -2.79 10.11
N ASP A 66 1.95 -1.50 9.96
CA ASP A 66 0.95 -0.54 9.49
C ASP A 66 0.47 -0.92 8.09
N ARG A 67 -0.84 -0.96 7.88
CA ARG A 67 -1.46 -1.25 6.58
C ARG A 67 -2.11 0.00 6.01
N GLN A 68 -1.58 0.49 4.91
CA GLN A 68 -2.14 1.59 4.13
C GLN A 68 -2.91 1.06 2.93
N HIS A 69 -4.19 1.37 2.85
CA HIS A 69 -4.95 1.15 1.62
C HIS A 69 -4.56 2.19 0.56
N CYS A 70 -4.33 1.76 -0.66
CA CYS A 70 -4.00 2.66 -1.76
C CYS A 70 -5.11 3.70 -2.01
N CYS A 71 -4.84 4.96 -1.67
CA CYS A 71 -5.81 6.05 -1.81
C CYS A 71 -6.25 6.26 -3.27
N VAL A 72 -5.37 5.98 -4.24
CA VAL A 72 -5.68 6.08 -5.68
C VAL A 72 -6.68 5.01 -6.11
N HIS A 73 -6.49 3.76 -5.65
CA HIS A 73 -7.48 2.70 -5.93
C HIS A 73 -8.82 2.99 -5.26
N ARG A 74 -8.80 3.45 -4.00
CA ARG A 74 -10.03 3.79 -3.28
C ARG A 74 -10.80 4.91 -3.97
N VAL A 75 -10.17 6.03 -4.33
CA VAL A 75 -10.88 7.11 -5.01
C VAL A 75 -11.41 6.68 -6.38
N ARG A 76 -10.67 5.85 -7.13
CA ARG A 76 -11.14 5.29 -8.40
C ARG A 76 -12.40 4.46 -8.23
N ASN A 77 -12.43 3.59 -7.21
CA ASN A 77 -13.59 2.77 -6.87
C ASN A 77 -14.79 3.61 -6.38
N LEU A 78 -14.53 4.65 -5.60
CA LEU A 78 -15.52 5.61 -5.14
C LEU A 78 -16.19 6.33 -6.31
N LEU A 79 -15.40 6.92 -7.21
CA LEU A 79 -15.89 7.68 -8.36
C LEU A 79 -16.65 6.81 -9.36
N ALA A 80 -16.33 5.52 -9.48
CA ALA A 80 -17.06 4.59 -10.32
C ALA A 80 -18.52 4.37 -9.86
N LYS A 81 -18.83 4.69 -8.60
CA LYS A 81 -20.18 4.59 -8.02
C LYS A 81 -20.99 5.90 -8.08
N LEU A 82 -20.41 6.93 -8.71
CA LEU A 82 -21.00 8.26 -8.81
C LEU A 82 -21.34 8.63 -10.26
N PRO A 83 -22.43 9.41 -10.47
CA PRO A 83 -22.69 10.01 -11.76
C PRO A 83 -21.56 10.98 -12.14
N GLU A 84 -21.33 11.14 -13.44
CA GLU A 84 -20.18 11.90 -13.96
C GLU A 84 -20.11 13.33 -13.42
N ARG A 85 -21.25 14.01 -13.31
CA ARG A 85 -21.36 15.38 -12.79
C ARG A 85 -20.81 15.57 -11.37
N GLU A 86 -20.82 14.51 -10.54
CA GLU A 86 -20.36 14.57 -9.15
C GLU A 86 -18.87 14.17 -8.99
N ARG A 87 -18.31 13.47 -9.97
CA ARG A 87 -16.98 12.85 -9.84
C ARG A 87 -15.88 13.86 -9.55
N GLU A 88 -15.88 14.99 -10.25
CA GLU A 88 -14.80 15.98 -10.07
C GLU A 88 -14.87 16.64 -8.69
N ARG A 89 -16.06 17.03 -8.24
CA ARG A 89 -16.28 17.61 -6.92
C ARG A 89 -15.85 16.62 -5.82
N VAL A 90 -16.32 15.39 -5.88
CA VAL A 90 -16.00 14.36 -4.86
C VAL A 90 -14.51 14.01 -4.88
N ARG A 91 -13.90 13.95 -6.06
CA ARG A 91 -12.44 13.76 -6.18
C ARG A 91 -11.67 14.88 -5.49
N GLY A 92 -12.05 16.12 -5.72
CA GLY A 92 -11.45 17.30 -5.08
C GLY A 92 -11.56 17.22 -3.56
N THR A 93 -12.77 17.00 -3.04
CA THR A 93 -13.03 16.89 -1.58
C THR A 93 -12.26 15.74 -0.96
N TYR A 94 -12.19 14.57 -1.62
CA TYR A 94 -11.43 13.43 -1.14
C TYR A 94 -9.93 13.73 -1.00
N TRP A 95 -9.31 14.32 -2.02
CA TRP A 95 -7.89 14.65 -1.94
C TRP A 95 -7.61 15.79 -0.98
N GLN A 96 -8.48 16.79 -0.91
CA GLN A 96 -8.38 17.88 0.05
C GLN A 96 -8.42 17.34 1.48
N ALA A 97 -9.33 16.40 1.78
CA ALA A 97 -9.42 15.76 3.08
C ALA A 97 -8.12 15.09 3.53
N LEU A 98 -7.36 14.50 2.59
CA LEU A 98 -6.08 13.84 2.88
C LEU A 98 -4.88 14.77 2.82
N ASP A 99 -4.87 15.76 1.92
CA ASP A 99 -3.72 16.66 1.72
C ASP A 99 -3.62 17.73 2.81
N GLU A 100 -4.75 18.20 3.35
CA GLU A 100 -4.79 19.22 4.40
C GLU A 100 -4.75 18.64 5.83
N ALA A 101 -4.95 17.34 5.99
CA ALA A 101 -4.96 16.72 7.31
C ALA A 101 -3.56 16.73 7.95
N ILE A 102 -3.49 17.21 9.17
CA ILE A 102 -2.25 17.26 9.97
C ILE A 102 -1.89 15.86 10.48
N ASN A 103 -2.90 15.07 10.88
CA ASN A 103 -2.75 13.74 11.47
C ASN A 103 -3.90 12.80 11.06
N GLU A 104 -3.81 11.53 11.48
CA GLU A 104 -4.82 10.51 11.16
C GLU A 104 -6.22 10.85 11.68
N GLY A 105 -6.32 11.40 12.89
CA GLY A 105 -7.59 11.76 13.53
C GLY A 105 -8.35 12.77 12.67
N GLU A 106 -7.66 13.82 12.23
CA GLU A 106 -8.24 14.84 11.36
C GLU A 106 -8.58 14.27 9.98
N GLY A 107 -7.67 13.49 9.36
CA GLY A 107 -7.94 12.83 8.08
C GLY A 107 -9.17 11.94 8.14
N ARG A 108 -9.30 11.15 9.21
CA ARG A 108 -10.48 10.32 9.48
C ARG A 108 -11.75 11.15 9.62
N GLN A 109 -11.70 12.23 10.37
CA GLN A 109 -12.85 13.12 10.57
C GLN A 109 -13.31 13.74 9.24
N ARG A 110 -12.39 14.25 8.43
CA ARG A 110 -12.67 14.85 7.13
C ARG A 110 -13.27 13.84 6.14
N LEU A 111 -12.72 12.60 6.09
CA LEU A 111 -13.28 11.54 5.24
C LEU A 111 -14.66 11.08 5.73
N LYS A 112 -14.90 11.00 7.04
CA LYS A 112 -16.24 10.70 7.61
C LYS A 112 -17.26 11.78 7.27
N ALA A 113 -16.86 13.04 7.22
CA ALA A 113 -17.72 14.12 6.76
C ALA A 113 -18.15 13.94 5.30
N LEU A 114 -17.20 13.55 4.42
CA LEU A 114 -17.53 13.20 3.03
C LEU A 114 -18.44 11.98 2.91
N VAL A 115 -18.23 10.93 3.73
CA VAL A 115 -19.14 9.78 3.79
C VAL A 115 -20.56 10.22 4.12
N LYS A 116 -20.73 11.04 5.16
CA LYS A 116 -22.05 11.57 5.57
C LYS A 116 -22.70 12.41 4.47
N GLU A 117 -21.94 13.26 3.80
CA GLU A 117 -22.40 14.07 2.68
C GLU A 117 -22.93 13.20 1.53
N LEU A 118 -22.16 12.18 1.14
CA LEU A 118 -22.52 11.24 0.08
C LEU A 118 -23.80 10.46 0.43
N ASP A 119 -23.93 10.01 1.67
CA ASP A 119 -25.09 9.27 2.14
C ASP A 119 -26.35 10.16 2.15
N THR A 120 -26.22 11.38 2.67
CA THR A 120 -27.30 12.39 2.67
C THR A 120 -27.76 12.76 1.25
N ALA A 121 -26.82 12.78 0.29
CA ALA A 121 -27.12 13.04 -1.12
C ALA A 121 -27.71 11.81 -1.87
N GLY A 122 -27.90 10.67 -1.17
CA GLY A 122 -28.47 9.44 -1.74
C GLY A 122 -27.44 8.54 -2.44
N TYR A 123 -26.15 8.85 -2.39
CA TYR A 123 -25.07 8.03 -2.98
C TYR A 123 -24.57 6.97 -1.99
N THR A 124 -25.48 6.16 -1.44
CA THR A 124 -25.19 5.17 -0.38
C THR A 124 -24.12 4.16 -0.76
N ALA A 125 -24.09 3.71 -2.02
CA ALA A 125 -23.05 2.79 -2.50
C ALA A 125 -21.66 3.43 -2.52
N ALA A 126 -21.57 4.73 -2.79
CA ALA A 126 -20.33 5.50 -2.74
C ALA A 126 -19.91 5.77 -1.29
N ALA A 127 -20.86 6.16 -0.43
CA ALA A 127 -20.65 6.35 1.00
C ALA A 127 -20.11 5.06 1.66
N LYS A 128 -20.75 3.92 1.41
CA LYS A 128 -20.30 2.62 1.88
C LYS A 128 -18.87 2.31 1.38
N CYS A 129 -18.62 2.48 0.08
CA CYS A 129 -17.31 2.23 -0.51
C CYS A 129 -16.21 3.07 0.15
N LEU A 130 -16.47 4.33 0.51
CA LEU A 130 -15.48 5.17 1.18
C LEU A 130 -15.31 4.78 2.66
N ASN A 131 -16.40 4.41 3.33
CA ASN A 131 -16.38 4.02 4.75
C ASN A 131 -15.72 2.65 4.97
N ASP A 132 -15.80 1.75 3.99
CA ASP A 132 -15.15 0.45 4.05
C ASP A 132 -13.63 0.65 4.11
N ASP A 133 -12.99 0.19 5.21
CA ASP A 133 -11.55 0.27 5.44
C ASP A 133 -11.02 1.72 5.53
N LEU A 134 -11.84 2.67 6.00
CA LEU A 134 -11.51 4.09 6.06
C LEU A 134 -10.26 4.36 6.90
N ASP A 135 -10.09 3.64 8.00
CA ASP A 135 -8.94 3.80 8.89
C ASP A 135 -7.62 3.50 8.19
N ALA A 136 -7.61 2.53 7.27
CA ALA A 136 -6.43 2.22 6.48
C ALA A 136 -6.12 3.27 5.38
N LEU A 137 -7.02 4.21 5.10
CA LEU A 137 -6.74 5.29 4.14
C LEU A 137 -5.90 6.41 4.72
N VAL A 138 -5.87 6.56 6.04
CA VAL A 138 -5.23 7.69 6.73
C VAL A 138 -3.91 7.33 7.41
N VAL A 139 -3.51 6.07 7.41
CA VAL A 139 -2.29 5.56 8.06
C VAL A 139 -1.03 6.31 7.61
N HIS A 140 -0.94 6.69 6.34
CA HIS A 140 0.20 7.46 5.81
C HIS A 140 0.39 8.82 6.51
N LEU A 141 -0.63 9.34 7.21
CA LEU A 141 -0.56 10.60 7.94
C LEU A 141 0.24 10.50 9.25
N ARG A 142 0.57 9.30 9.73
CA ARG A 142 1.53 9.06 10.83
C ARG A 142 2.96 9.44 10.45
N TYR A 143 3.25 9.38 9.16
CA TYR A 143 4.60 9.47 8.63
C TYR A 143 4.99 10.90 8.27
N PRO A 144 6.29 11.22 8.14
CA PRO A 144 6.77 12.56 7.80
C PRO A 144 6.10 13.12 6.54
N LEU A 145 5.71 14.39 6.57
CA LEU A 145 4.92 15.07 5.55
C LEU A 145 5.45 14.86 4.13
N ARG A 146 6.77 14.94 3.94
CA ARG A 146 7.42 14.82 2.62
C ARG A 146 7.28 13.43 1.98
N HIS A 147 6.94 12.40 2.78
CA HIS A 147 6.77 11.03 2.30
C HIS A 147 5.30 10.62 2.12
N ARG A 148 4.34 11.35 2.72
CA ARG A 148 2.92 11.01 2.74
C ARG A 148 2.35 10.75 1.36
N ARG A 149 2.62 11.63 0.38
CA ARG A 149 2.14 11.48 -1.00
C ARG A 149 2.65 10.21 -1.68
N ARG A 150 3.87 9.80 -1.39
CA ARG A 150 4.49 8.60 -1.96
C ARG A 150 3.90 7.33 -1.32
N TRP A 151 3.68 7.36 -0.03
CA TRP A 151 3.28 6.18 0.75
C TRP A 151 1.78 5.95 0.84
N ARG A 152 0.97 6.82 0.28
CA ARG A 152 -0.48 6.63 0.21
C ARG A 152 -0.97 5.88 -1.03
N SER A 153 -0.07 5.43 -1.91
CA SER A 153 -0.47 4.78 -3.16
C SER A 153 0.54 3.77 -3.69
N THR A 154 0.04 2.83 -4.47
CA THR A 154 0.83 1.84 -5.23
C THR A 154 1.31 2.34 -6.59
N ASN A 155 1.19 3.64 -6.89
CA ASN A 155 1.50 4.22 -8.20
C ASN A 155 2.91 3.90 -8.70
N LEU A 156 3.90 3.79 -7.79
CA LEU A 156 5.26 3.44 -8.18
C LEU A 156 5.32 1.99 -8.70
N LEU A 157 4.61 1.08 -8.04
CA LEU A 157 4.47 -0.30 -8.50
C LEU A 157 3.74 -0.36 -9.85
N GLU A 158 2.63 0.35 -9.99
CA GLU A 158 1.87 0.40 -11.25
C GLU A 158 2.71 0.91 -12.42
N ARG A 159 3.54 1.94 -12.21
CA ARG A 159 4.47 2.45 -13.23
C ARG A 159 5.53 1.42 -13.60
N SER A 160 6.09 0.71 -12.64
CA SER A 160 7.06 -0.36 -12.91
C SER A 160 6.45 -1.51 -13.70
N LEU A 161 5.22 -1.91 -13.39
CA LEU A 161 4.47 -2.90 -14.15
C LEU A 161 4.08 -2.37 -15.56
N GLY A 162 3.82 -1.09 -15.70
CA GLY A 162 3.64 -0.43 -17.00
C GLY A 162 4.87 -0.56 -17.89
N GLU A 163 6.06 -0.41 -17.31
CA GLU A 163 7.33 -0.60 -18.03
C GLU A 163 7.54 -2.06 -18.45
N VAL A 164 7.20 -3.02 -17.57
CA VAL A 164 7.19 -4.44 -17.93
C VAL A 164 6.29 -4.67 -19.16
N LYS A 165 5.04 -4.20 -19.10
CA LYS A 165 4.08 -4.34 -20.22
C LYS A 165 4.63 -3.72 -21.52
N ARG A 166 5.25 -2.53 -21.43
CA ARG A 166 5.82 -1.85 -22.58
C ARG A 166 6.93 -2.67 -23.25
N ARG A 167 7.83 -3.25 -22.45
CA ARG A 167 8.97 -4.05 -22.96
C ARG A 167 8.57 -5.43 -23.43
N THR A 168 7.58 -6.05 -22.81
CA THR A 168 7.12 -7.39 -23.18
C THR A 168 6.10 -7.41 -24.31
N LYS A 169 5.51 -6.26 -24.67
CA LYS A 169 4.47 -6.16 -25.72
C LYS A 169 4.87 -6.75 -27.07
N VAL A 170 6.16 -6.69 -27.40
CA VAL A 170 6.70 -7.21 -28.67
C VAL A 170 6.93 -8.71 -28.65
N ILE A 171 6.82 -9.35 -27.49
CA ILE A 171 7.00 -10.77 -27.30
C ILE A 171 5.65 -11.46 -27.44
N GLY A 172 5.40 -12.11 -28.58
CA GLY A 172 4.12 -12.75 -28.83
C GLY A 172 3.83 -13.93 -27.89
N ARG A 173 4.86 -14.73 -27.56
CA ARG A 173 4.76 -15.88 -26.65
C ARG A 173 6.08 -16.13 -25.94
N PHE A 174 6.02 -16.38 -24.64
CA PHE A 174 7.19 -16.83 -23.87
C PHE A 174 7.39 -18.34 -24.03
N PRO A 175 8.65 -18.82 -24.08
CA PRO A 175 8.96 -20.24 -24.16
C PRO A 175 8.50 -21.04 -22.95
N GLY A 176 8.32 -20.38 -21.80
CA GLY A 176 7.88 -20.99 -20.55
C GLY A 176 7.79 -19.97 -19.43
N GLU A 177 7.28 -20.40 -18.28
CA GLU A 177 7.06 -19.55 -17.10
C GLU A 177 8.36 -18.97 -16.55
N THR A 178 9.41 -19.76 -16.45
CA THR A 178 10.74 -19.33 -16.00
C THR A 178 11.27 -18.18 -16.84
N SER A 179 11.16 -18.29 -18.18
CA SER A 179 11.60 -17.23 -19.10
C SER A 179 10.80 -15.94 -18.90
N CYS A 180 9.48 -16.06 -18.68
CA CYS A 180 8.63 -14.93 -18.39
C CYS A 180 9.03 -14.25 -17.06
N LEU A 181 9.15 -15.03 -15.99
CA LEU A 181 9.53 -14.51 -14.66
C LEU A 181 10.90 -13.85 -14.66
N THR A 182 11.90 -14.49 -15.32
CA THR A 182 13.26 -13.94 -15.42
C THR A 182 13.27 -12.58 -16.12
N LEU A 183 12.52 -12.45 -17.22
CA LEU A 183 12.44 -11.17 -17.93
C LEU A 183 11.69 -10.12 -17.12
N VAL A 184 10.56 -10.49 -16.50
CA VAL A 184 9.81 -9.58 -15.63
C VAL A 184 10.68 -9.09 -14.47
N TRP A 185 11.40 -10.01 -13.82
CA TRP A 185 12.35 -9.67 -12.75
C TRP A 185 13.41 -8.69 -13.26
N ALA A 186 14.10 -9.01 -14.36
CA ALA A 186 15.16 -8.16 -14.90
C ALA A 186 14.67 -6.75 -15.25
N VAL A 187 13.48 -6.63 -15.85
CA VAL A 187 12.88 -5.32 -16.18
C VAL A 187 12.56 -4.54 -14.92
N LEU A 188 11.98 -5.18 -13.92
CA LEU A 188 11.63 -4.52 -12.65
C LEU A 188 12.88 -4.11 -11.88
N ASP A 189 13.88 -4.98 -11.77
CA ASP A 189 15.13 -4.72 -11.07
C ASP A 189 15.88 -3.54 -11.69
N LEU A 190 16.03 -3.53 -13.01
CA LEU A 190 16.60 -2.40 -13.75
C LEU A 190 15.79 -1.12 -13.54
N TYR A 191 14.46 -1.19 -13.60
CA TYR A 191 13.62 -0.01 -13.42
C TYR A 191 13.71 0.54 -11.99
N ILE A 192 13.73 -0.34 -11.00
CA ILE A 192 13.82 0.02 -9.58
C ILE A 192 15.22 0.55 -9.25
N GLY A 193 16.28 -0.15 -9.70
CA GLY A 193 17.68 0.20 -9.43
C GLY A 193 18.12 1.51 -10.10
N HIS A 194 17.66 1.80 -11.33
CA HIS A 194 18.00 3.03 -12.06
C HIS A 194 17.08 4.22 -11.71
N ALA A 195 16.07 4.02 -10.89
CA ALA A 195 15.21 5.12 -10.49
C ALA A 195 15.96 6.07 -9.55
N THR A 196 16.44 7.18 -10.09
CA THR A 196 17.24 8.23 -9.44
C THR A 196 16.58 8.90 -8.23
N ASN A 197 15.29 8.66 -8.02
CA ASN A 197 14.50 9.24 -6.94
C ASN A 197 14.36 8.29 -5.73
N GLY A 198 15.49 7.81 -5.20
CA GLY A 198 15.51 7.14 -3.89
C GLY A 198 14.95 8.03 -2.79
N ILE A 199 14.54 7.44 -1.68
CA ILE A 199 14.18 8.17 -0.47
C ILE A 199 15.45 8.34 0.34
N LYS A 200 15.85 9.59 0.60
CA LYS A 200 16.92 9.87 1.57
C LYS A 200 16.26 10.20 2.90
N PHE A 201 16.33 9.27 3.84
CA PHE A 201 15.87 9.55 5.20
C PHE A 201 16.89 10.41 5.96
N THR A 202 16.40 11.46 6.60
CA THR A 202 17.22 12.24 7.54
C THR A 202 17.45 11.44 8.82
N GLN A 203 18.44 11.85 9.61
CA GLN A 203 18.72 11.21 10.90
C GLN A 203 17.51 11.31 11.84
N LEU A 204 16.81 12.44 11.85
CA LEU A 204 15.59 12.64 12.65
C LEU A 204 14.47 11.68 12.24
N GLU A 205 14.26 11.48 10.93
CA GLU A 205 13.26 10.53 10.44
C GLU A 205 13.62 9.09 10.80
N ARG A 206 14.86 8.68 10.70
CA ARG A 206 15.31 7.35 11.13
C ARG A 206 15.09 7.13 12.63
N GLN A 207 15.35 8.16 13.46
CA GLN A 207 15.05 8.10 14.89
C GLN A 207 13.53 8.03 15.16
N HIS A 208 12.73 8.76 14.40
CA HIS A 208 11.27 8.71 14.48
C HIS A 208 10.74 7.31 14.13
N PHE A 209 11.23 6.72 13.04
CA PHE A 209 10.83 5.37 12.63
C PHE A 209 11.23 4.30 13.66
N LYS A 210 12.41 4.43 14.26
CA LYS A 210 12.81 3.53 15.36
C LYS A 210 11.85 3.61 16.54
N ARG A 211 11.45 4.81 16.97
CA ARG A 211 10.47 4.97 18.06
C ARG A 211 9.13 4.33 17.71
N MET A 212 8.59 4.59 16.51
CA MET A 212 7.34 3.97 16.06
C MET A 212 7.39 2.43 16.12
N ARG A 213 8.52 1.81 15.79
CA ARG A 213 8.70 0.35 15.90
C ARG A 213 8.66 -0.13 17.35
N TYR A 214 9.29 0.58 18.29
CA TYR A 214 9.29 0.22 19.70
C TYR A 214 7.89 0.35 20.31
N GLU A 215 7.19 1.44 20.04
CA GLU A 215 5.81 1.66 20.51
C GLU A 215 4.84 0.60 19.95
N GLY A 216 5.01 0.17 18.71
CA GLY A 216 4.23 -0.92 18.11
C GLY A 216 4.51 -2.29 18.72
N ASN A 217 5.73 -2.57 19.17
CA ASN A 217 6.10 -3.83 19.82
C ASN A 217 5.61 -3.91 21.28
N GLU A 218 5.57 -2.81 22.00
CA GLU A 218 5.06 -2.80 23.38
C GLU A 218 3.55 -3.09 23.46
N GLN A 219 2.79 -2.72 22.42
CA GLN A 219 1.35 -3.02 22.35
C GLN A 219 1.05 -4.49 21.97
N THR A 220 2.04 -5.27 21.59
CA THR A 220 1.87 -6.69 21.17
C THR A 220 2.36 -7.71 22.19
N ILE A 221 2.82 -7.29 23.37
CA ILE A 221 3.15 -8.23 24.46
C ILE A 221 1.83 -8.56 25.17
N PRO A 222 1.31 -9.79 25.13
CA PRO A 222 0.16 -10.18 25.92
C PRO A 222 0.49 -10.06 27.40
N GLU A 223 -0.40 -9.49 28.21
CA GLU A 223 -0.27 -9.35 29.68
C GLU A 223 -0.08 -10.68 30.44
N GLU A 224 -0.10 -11.81 29.77
CA GLU A 224 -0.02 -13.15 30.40
C GLU A 224 1.41 -13.61 30.80
N VAL A 225 2.46 -12.85 30.56
CA VAL A 225 3.85 -13.25 30.91
C VAL A 225 4.41 -12.48 32.13
N SER A 226 3.63 -11.62 32.76
CA SER A 226 4.08 -10.84 33.96
C SER A 226 3.69 -11.46 35.31
N ALA A 227 3.27 -12.72 35.36
CA ALA A 227 2.93 -13.41 36.59
C ALA A 227 3.56 -14.82 36.65
N ALA A 228 4.87 -14.87 36.83
CA ALA A 228 5.60 -16.05 37.32
C ALA A 228 6.93 -15.63 37.99
#